data_ad42dd7ca3236d7c5cdae40e83e98e22
#
_entry.id   ad42dd7ca3236d7c5cdae40e83e98e22
#
_cell.length_a   1.000
_cell.length_b   1.000
_cell.length_c   1.000
_cell.angle_alpha   90.00
_cell.angle_beta   90.00
_cell.angle_gamma   90.00
#
_symmetry.space_group_name_H-M   'P 1'
#
loop_
_entity.id
_entity.type
_entity.pdbx_description
1 polymer ?
#
loop_
_entity_poly.entity_id
_entity_poly.type
_entity_poly.pdbx_seq_one_letter_code
_entity_poly.pdbx_strand_id
1 'polypeptide(L)'
;MKLSDEFGQEIDFDIAPDITKIAVNCSGGADSSILLHIVCDYLKQQGRTDAKVSVLTCGNALKGRWNPRKAADVINYIDMALDFNQFDIHYSYYRDRQQVTYFHEIEKKLFTDSRTELVISGITANPTVEAIVENSNGEMVNLADEALPVRNAGGNTIYEETAWGGKFYTPFSNVDKRFIASMYNQYGVADLFDLTRSCEAIPDAGKPFDPAFENTPCGTCWWCLERKWAFGRL
;
A
#
# COMPACT_ATOMS: atom_id res chain seq x y z
N MET A 1 -18.77 1.88 5.15
CA MET A 1 -18.42 0.62 5.84
C MET A 1 -17.49 0.94 7.00
N LYS A 2 -17.80 0.49 8.21
CA LYS A 2 -16.91 0.71 9.36
C LYS A 2 -15.95 -0.48 9.50
N LEU A 3 -14.66 -0.21 9.59
CA LEU A 3 -13.61 -1.19 9.87
C LEU A 3 -12.95 -0.83 11.21
N SER A 4 -12.70 -1.81 12.05
CA SER A 4 -12.08 -1.63 13.36
C SER A 4 -11.18 -2.80 13.72
N ASP A 5 -10.19 -2.56 14.58
CA ASP A 5 -9.31 -3.59 15.10
C ASP A 5 -9.54 -3.85 16.61
N GLU A 6 -8.80 -4.81 17.15
CA GLU A 6 -8.82 -5.15 18.58
C GLU A 6 -8.10 -4.13 19.48
N PHE A 7 -7.39 -3.17 18.90
CA PHE A 7 -6.67 -2.10 19.60
C PHE A 7 -7.47 -0.81 19.70
N GLY A 8 -8.73 -0.79 19.19
CA GLY A 8 -9.61 0.37 19.21
C GLY A 8 -9.35 1.38 18.10
N GLN A 9 -8.55 1.02 17.09
CA GLN A 9 -8.41 1.81 15.88
C GLN A 9 -9.60 1.57 14.96
N GLU A 10 -10.12 2.61 14.34
CA GLU A 10 -11.26 2.50 13.44
C GLU A 10 -11.19 3.48 12.28
N ILE A 11 -11.78 3.10 11.18
CA ILE A 11 -11.97 3.94 9.99
C ILE A 11 -13.37 3.77 9.44
N ASP A 12 -13.90 4.85 8.88
CA ASP A 12 -15.09 4.81 8.04
C ASP A 12 -14.64 4.79 6.58
N PHE A 13 -14.82 3.63 5.94
CA PHE A 13 -14.46 3.44 4.53
C PHE A 13 -15.69 3.61 3.65
N ASP A 14 -15.61 4.52 2.70
CA ASP A 14 -16.69 4.78 1.75
C ASP A 14 -16.14 5.23 0.39
N ILE A 15 -16.84 4.86 -0.68
CA ILE A 15 -16.61 5.33 -2.04
C ILE A 15 -17.95 5.84 -2.57
N ALA A 16 -18.01 7.14 -2.81
CA ALA A 16 -19.23 7.81 -3.25
C ALA A 16 -19.81 7.16 -4.52
N PRO A 17 -21.14 7.01 -4.62
CA PRO A 17 -21.77 6.24 -5.69
C PRO A 17 -21.58 6.83 -7.09
N ASP A 18 -21.26 8.09 -7.21
CA ASP A 18 -20.98 8.79 -8.47
C ASP A 18 -19.55 8.56 -8.99
N ILE A 19 -18.66 8.00 -8.16
CA ILE A 19 -17.28 7.67 -8.57
C ILE A 19 -17.24 6.31 -9.24
N THR A 20 -16.91 6.27 -10.51
CA THR A 20 -16.86 5.04 -11.32
C THR A 20 -15.46 4.66 -11.80
N LYS A 21 -14.53 5.60 -11.75
CA LYS A 21 -13.14 5.39 -12.19
C LYS A 21 -12.19 5.60 -11.01
N ILE A 22 -11.70 4.50 -10.46
CA ILE A 22 -10.89 4.47 -9.26
C ILE A 22 -9.48 4.02 -9.63
N ALA A 23 -8.47 4.69 -9.10
CA ALA A 23 -7.09 4.21 -9.15
C ALA A 23 -6.59 3.93 -7.73
N VAL A 24 -5.93 2.80 -7.53
CA VAL A 24 -5.36 2.41 -6.24
C VAL A 24 -3.84 2.35 -6.36
N ASN A 25 -3.15 3.10 -5.51
CA ASN A 25 -1.69 3.03 -5.39
C ASN A 25 -1.31 1.71 -4.71
N CYS A 26 -0.74 0.77 -5.47
CA CYS A 26 -0.34 -0.54 -4.97
C CYS A 26 1.12 -0.83 -5.28
N SER A 27 1.95 -0.84 -4.25
CA SER A 27 3.37 -1.21 -4.35
C SER A 27 3.62 -2.72 -4.24
N GLY A 28 2.58 -3.51 -3.96
CA GLY A 28 2.74 -4.91 -3.56
C GLY A 28 3.25 -5.08 -2.13
N GLY A 29 3.29 -4.01 -1.33
CA GLY A 29 3.50 -4.05 0.12
C GLY A 29 2.20 -4.38 0.87
N ALA A 30 2.31 -4.77 2.15
CA ALA A 30 1.15 -5.23 2.91
C ALA A 30 0.00 -4.20 2.96
N ASP A 31 0.31 -2.93 3.21
CA ASP A 31 -0.72 -1.89 3.39
C ASP A 31 -1.53 -1.66 2.11
N SER A 32 -0.84 -1.47 1.00
CA SER A 32 -1.47 -1.22 -0.29
C SER A 32 -2.20 -2.44 -0.86
N SER A 33 -1.76 -3.64 -0.52
CA SER A 33 -2.37 -4.89 -1.00
C SER A 33 -3.69 -5.17 -0.30
N ILE A 34 -3.75 -5.02 1.03
CA ILE A 34 -5.03 -5.16 1.75
C ILE A 34 -6.00 -4.03 1.40
N LEU A 35 -5.49 -2.81 1.17
CA LEU A 35 -6.33 -1.71 0.70
C LEU A 35 -6.99 -2.05 -0.64
N LEU A 36 -6.21 -2.56 -1.61
CA LEU A 36 -6.75 -2.97 -2.91
C LEU A 36 -7.83 -4.06 -2.75
N HIS A 37 -7.59 -5.03 -1.86
CA HIS A 37 -8.58 -6.06 -1.54
C HIS A 37 -9.87 -5.44 -0.96
N ILE A 38 -9.75 -4.54 0.02
CA ILE A 38 -10.90 -3.86 0.66
C ILE A 38 -11.69 -3.04 -0.37
N VAL A 39 -11.01 -2.31 -1.26
CA VAL A 39 -11.67 -1.55 -2.35
C VAL A 39 -12.49 -2.48 -3.24
N CYS A 40 -11.89 -3.58 -3.71
CA CYS A 40 -12.56 -4.54 -4.59
C CYS A 40 -13.74 -5.24 -3.90
N ASP A 41 -13.54 -5.69 -2.66
CA ASP A 41 -14.58 -6.33 -1.87
C ASP A 41 -15.74 -5.37 -1.56
N TYR A 42 -15.44 -4.12 -1.19
CA TYR A 42 -16.43 -3.07 -0.99
C TYR A 42 -17.29 -2.84 -2.24
N LEU A 43 -16.67 -2.65 -3.40
CA LEU A 43 -17.39 -2.45 -4.65
C LEU A 43 -18.29 -3.64 -4.99
N LYS A 44 -17.79 -4.86 -4.78
CA LYS A 44 -18.56 -6.09 -4.98
C LYS A 44 -19.74 -6.18 -4.04
N GLN A 45 -19.54 -5.94 -2.74
CA GLN A 45 -20.62 -5.96 -1.73
C GLN A 45 -21.69 -4.90 -2.00
N GLN A 46 -21.31 -3.74 -2.55
CA GLN A 46 -22.24 -2.68 -2.95
C GLN A 46 -22.90 -2.92 -4.31
N GLY A 47 -22.57 -4.01 -5.01
CA GLY A 47 -23.07 -4.30 -6.35
C GLY A 47 -22.63 -3.29 -7.43
N ARG A 48 -21.51 -2.61 -7.22
CA ARG A 48 -20.98 -1.54 -8.07
C ARG A 48 -20.28 -2.10 -9.31
N THR A 49 -21.04 -2.73 -10.21
CA THR A 49 -20.53 -3.30 -11.47
C THR A 49 -20.14 -2.24 -12.51
N ASP A 50 -20.56 -1.01 -12.30
CA ASP A 50 -20.24 0.18 -13.10
C ASP A 50 -18.83 0.73 -12.83
N ALA A 51 -18.27 0.45 -11.64
CA ALA A 51 -16.97 0.94 -11.25
C ALA A 51 -15.83 0.13 -11.89
N LYS A 52 -14.76 0.82 -12.29
CA LYS A 52 -13.52 0.24 -12.79
C LYS A 52 -12.36 0.61 -11.88
N VAL A 53 -11.51 -0.36 -11.59
CA VAL A 53 -10.34 -0.19 -10.73
C VAL A 53 -9.07 -0.30 -11.57
N SER A 54 -8.33 0.79 -11.66
CA SER A 54 -6.96 0.81 -12.16
C SER A 54 -5.98 0.70 -11.01
N VAL A 55 -4.83 0.07 -11.23
CA VAL A 55 -3.77 -0.05 -10.23
C VAL A 55 -2.56 0.75 -10.66
N LEU A 56 -2.02 1.58 -9.76
CA LEU A 56 -0.82 2.36 -9.99
C LEU A 56 0.33 1.77 -9.19
N THR A 57 1.43 1.43 -9.88
CA THR A 57 2.63 0.90 -9.25
C THR A 57 3.85 1.65 -9.72
N CYS A 58 4.70 2.07 -8.78
CA CYS A 58 6.03 2.57 -9.09
C CYS A 58 7.10 1.69 -8.46
N GLY A 59 8.08 1.33 -9.27
CA GLY A 59 9.33 0.73 -8.84
C GLY A 59 10.51 1.57 -9.33
N ASN A 60 11.66 1.44 -8.69
CA ASN A 60 12.89 1.99 -9.21
C ASN A 60 14.07 1.03 -8.97
N ALA A 61 15.21 1.29 -9.62
CA ALA A 61 16.38 0.42 -9.57
C ALA A 61 16.98 0.31 -8.15
N LEU A 62 16.73 1.28 -7.28
CA LEU A 62 17.29 1.37 -5.95
C LEU A 62 16.32 0.91 -4.85
N LYS A 63 15.03 1.21 -5.01
CA LYS A 63 13.99 0.88 -4.04
C LYS A 63 12.80 0.23 -4.71
N GLY A 64 12.30 -0.89 -4.15
CA GLY A 64 11.06 -1.51 -4.61
C GLY A 64 11.07 -1.94 -6.07
N ARG A 65 12.21 -2.38 -6.60
CA ARG A 65 12.30 -2.89 -7.98
C ARG A 65 11.39 -4.10 -8.25
N TRP A 66 10.99 -4.80 -7.21
CA TRP A 66 10.02 -5.90 -7.26
C TRP A 66 8.56 -5.43 -7.25
N ASN A 67 8.29 -4.15 -6.93
CA ASN A 67 6.93 -3.64 -6.79
C ASN A 67 6.01 -3.99 -7.97
N PRO A 68 6.41 -3.80 -9.25
CA PRO A 68 5.54 -4.12 -10.37
C PRO A 68 5.10 -5.59 -10.40
N ARG A 69 6.03 -6.50 -10.12
CA ARG A 69 5.71 -7.93 -10.09
C ARG A 69 4.83 -8.27 -8.90
N LYS A 70 5.18 -7.79 -7.71
CA LYS A 70 4.39 -8.02 -6.50
C LYS A 70 2.97 -7.45 -6.62
N ALA A 71 2.82 -6.27 -7.21
CA ALA A 71 1.49 -5.72 -7.49
C ALA A 71 0.70 -6.59 -8.47
N ALA A 72 1.34 -7.13 -9.50
CA ALA A 72 0.68 -8.05 -10.44
C ALA A 72 0.23 -9.34 -9.74
N ASP A 73 1.07 -9.93 -8.88
CA ASP A 73 0.69 -11.12 -8.08
C ASP A 73 -0.52 -10.83 -7.17
N VAL A 74 -0.55 -9.65 -6.54
CA VAL A 74 -1.66 -9.18 -5.70
C VAL A 74 -2.94 -8.99 -6.50
N ILE A 75 -2.87 -8.34 -7.67
CA ILE A 75 -4.02 -8.15 -8.57
C ILE A 75 -4.62 -9.50 -8.96
N ASN A 76 -3.78 -10.43 -9.42
CA ASN A 76 -4.22 -11.76 -9.83
C ASN A 76 -4.89 -12.52 -8.66
N TYR A 77 -4.30 -12.45 -7.47
CA TYR A 77 -4.91 -13.07 -6.28
C TYR A 77 -6.29 -12.50 -5.99
N ILE A 78 -6.43 -11.18 -5.96
CA ILE A 78 -7.70 -10.50 -5.63
C ILE A 78 -8.75 -10.80 -6.69
N ASP A 79 -8.38 -10.74 -7.97
CA ASP A 79 -9.28 -11.05 -9.08
C ASP A 79 -9.85 -12.46 -8.97
N MET A 80 -9.00 -13.44 -8.70
CA MET A 80 -9.41 -14.83 -8.52
C MET A 80 -10.22 -15.05 -7.23
N ALA A 81 -9.76 -14.50 -6.09
CA ALA A 81 -10.38 -14.72 -4.78
C ALA A 81 -11.76 -14.09 -4.68
N LEU A 82 -11.95 -12.93 -5.28
CA LEU A 82 -13.22 -12.19 -5.28
C LEU A 82 -14.05 -12.41 -6.53
N ASP A 83 -13.56 -13.05 -7.60
CA ASP A 83 -14.18 -13.04 -8.93
C ASP A 83 -14.55 -11.60 -9.32
N PHE A 84 -13.55 -10.69 -9.23
CA PHE A 84 -13.83 -9.25 -9.25
C PHE A 84 -14.14 -8.73 -10.66
N ASN A 85 -13.40 -9.18 -11.68
CA ASN A 85 -13.67 -8.91 -13.12
C ASN A 85 -13.80 -7.40 -13.51
N GLN A 86 -13.39 -6.45 -12.64
CA GLN A 86 -13.55 -5.02 -12.85
C GLN A 86 -12.22 -4.26 -12.87
N PHE A 87 -11.10 -4.99 -12.84
CA PHE A 87 -9.81 -4.37 -13.09
C PHE A 87 -9.75 -3.83 -14.52
N ASP A 88 -9.28 -2.57 -14.66
CA ASP A 88 -9.14 -1.90 -15.95
C ASP A 88 -7.69 -1.95 -16.42
N ILE A 89 -6.81 -1.15 -15.83
CA ILE A 89 -5.41 -1.05 -16.25
C ILE A 89 -4.48 -1.15 -15.03
N HIS A 90 -3.41 -1.92 -15.18
CA HIS A 90 -2.26 -1.85 -14.28
C HIS A 90 -1.20 -0.92 -14.89
N TYR A 91 -1.14 0.31 -14.39
CA TYR A 91 -0.11 1.27 -14.73
C TYR A 91 1.16 0.97 -13.94
N SER A 92 2.13 0.36 -14.58
CA SER A 92 3.40 0.01 -13.95
C SER A 92 4.52 0.87 -14.49
N TYR A 93 5.18 1.61 -13.60
CA TYR A 93 6.26 2.52 -13.95
C TYR A 93 7.55 2.14 -13.26
N TYR A 94 8.64 2.21 -13.99
CA TYR A 94 9.97 1.90 -13.50
C TYR A 94 10.93 3.04 -13.83
N ARG A 95 11.58 3.63 -12.82
CA ARG A 95 12.56 4.71 -13.01
C ARG A 95 13.75 4.64 -12.05
N ASP A 96 14.86 5.31 -12.48
CA ASP A 96 16.14 5.25 -11.79
C ASP A 96 16.21 6.04 -10.48
N ARG A 97 15.47 7.13 -10.24
CA ARG A 97 15.80 8.01 -9.11
C ARG A 97 14.73 8.80 -8.38
N GLN A 98 13.48 8.87 -8.65
CA GLN A 98 12.54 9.71 -7.87
C GLN A 98 11.09 9.20 -7.92
N GLN A 99 10.73 8.35 -6.96
CA GLN A 99 9.39 7.77 -6.92
C GLN A 99 8.27 8.79 -6.70
N VAL A 100 8.41 9.68 -5.71
CA VAL A 100 7.30 10.52 -5.23
C VAL A 100 6.86 11.54 -6.28
N THR A 101 7.79 12.28 -6.87
CA THR A 101 7.48 13.28 -7.89
C THR A 101 6.80 12.66 -9.10
N TYR A 102 7.14 11.41 -9.40
CA TYR A 102 6.61 10.72 -10.56
C TYR A 102 5.21 10.17 -10.35
N PHE A 103 4.88 9.72 -9.15
CA PHE A 103 3.50 9.38 -8.80
C PHE A 103 2.58 10.57 -9.05
N HIS A 104 2.93 11.74 -8.53
CA HIS A 104 2.12 12.95 -8.71
C HIS A 104 1.95 13.36 -10.18
N GLU A 105 2.98 13.21 -11.01
CA GLU A 105 2.86 13.48 -12.45
C GLU A 105 1.88 12.53 -13.15
N ILE A 106 1.91 11.24 -12.77
CA ILE A 106 1.01 10.24 -13.35
C ILE A 106 -0.42 10.46 -12.87
N GLU A 107 -0.61 10.66 -11.57
CA GLU A 107 -1.91 10.94 -10.97
C GLU A 107 -2.55 12.18 -11.60
N LYS A 108 -1.77 13.28 -11.72
CA LYS A 108 -2.19 14.48 -12.43
C LYS A 108 -2.64 14.17 -13.85
N LYS A 109 -1.83 13.37 -14.59
CA LYS A 109 -2.18 13.00 -15.96
C LYS A 109 -3.47 12.19 -16.03
N LEU A 110 -3.65 11.23 -15.13
CA LEU A 110 -4.86 10.40 -15.09
C LEU A 110 -6.11 11.24 -14.80
N PHE A 111 -6.02 12.22 -13.91
CA PHE A 111 -7.11 13.15 -13.65
C PHE A 111 -7.39 14.04 -14.86
N THR A 112 -6.37 14.68 -15.43
CA THR A 112 -6.55 15.57 -16.61
C THR A 112 -7.06 14.86 -17.85
N ASP A 113 -6.68 13.57 -18.03
CA ASP A 113 -7.16 12.73 -19.12
C ASP A 113 -8.53 12.08 -18.80
N SER A 114 -9.17 12.42 -17.69
CA SER A 114 -10.44 11.84 -17.21
C SER A 114 -10.42 10.30 -17.11
N ARG A 115 -9.25 9.73 -16.84
CA ARG A 115 -9.06 8.28 -16.69
C ARG A 115 -9.30 7.80 -15.27
N THR A 116 -9.27 8.69 -14.28
CA THR A 116 -9.62 8.42 -12.90
C THR A 116 -10.35 9.61 -12.28
N GLU A 117 -11.20 9.36 -11.33
CA GLU A 117 -11.96 10.34 -10.54
C GLU A 117 -11.48 10.35 -9.10
N LEU A 118 -10.94 9.21 -8.64
CA LEU A 118 -10.45 9.01 -7.28
C LEU A 118 -9.15 8.21 -7.30
N VAL A 119 -8.13 8.71 -6.60
CA VAL A 119 -6.92 7.93 -6.27
C VAL A 119 -6.96 7.56 -4.79
N ILE A 120 -6.76 6.29 -4.49
CA ILE A 120 -6.73 5.76 -3.12
C ILE A 120 -5.33 5.27 -2.79
N SER A 121 -4.81 5.66 -1.61
CA SER A 121 -3.47 5.27 -1.15
C SER A 121 -3.48 4.70 0.27
N GLY A 122 -2.72 3.62 0.48
CA GLY A 122 -2.65 2.89 1.74
C GLY A 122 -1.55 3.39 2.70
N ILE A 123 -1.36 4.71 2.80
CA ILE A 123 -0.41 5.30 3.74
C ILE A 123 -0.96 5.14 5.16
N THR A 124 -0.20 4.51 6.05
CA THR A 124 -0.53 4.35 7.49
C THR A 124 0.23 5.35 8.35
N ALA A 125 -0.25 5.59 9.57
CA ALA A 125 0.52 6.31 10.58
C ALA A 125 1.79 5.53 10.96
N ASN A 126 2.85 6.25 11.36
CA ASN A 126 4.03 5.60 11.92
C ASN A 126 3.75 5.10 13.34
N PRO A 127 4.17 3.88 13.70
CA PRO A 127 4.29 3.50 15.09
C PRO A 127 5.36 4.36 15.78
N THR A 128 5.35 4.39 17.11
CA THR A 128 6.44 5.02 17.86
C THR A 128 7.72 4.19 17.74
N VAL A 129 8.88 4.84 17.82
CA VAL A 129 10.19 4.15 17.78
C VAL A 129 10.27 3.14 18.93
N GLU A 130 9.80 3.52 20.12
CA GLU A 130 9.78 2.68 21.30
C GLU A 130 8.99 1.39 21.07
N ALA A 131 7.82 1.47 20.43
CA ALA A 131 7.00 0.29 20.12
C ALA A 131 7.71 -0.69 19.18
N ILE A 132 8.49 -0.19 18.22
CA ILE A 132 9.30 -1.03 17.32
C ILE A 132 10.48 -1.65 18.07
N VAL A 133 11.17 -0.87 18.91
CA VAL A 133 12.35 -1.30 19.67
C VAL A 133 11.98 -2.39 20.68
N GLU A 134 10.92 -2.22 21.45
CA GLU A 134 10.45 -3.20 22.43
C GLU A 134 10.15 -4.57 21.81
N ASN A 135 9.69 -4.59 20.55
CA ASN A 135 9.38 -5.82 19.84
C ASN A 135 10.54 -6.40 19.00
N SER A 136 11.66 -5.70 18.90
CA SER A 136 12.82 -6.16 18.13
C SER A 136 13.77 -7.10 18.88
N ASN A 137 13.45 -7.46 20.15
CA ASN A 137 14.31 -8.25 21.04
C ASN A 137 15.74 -7.68 21.22
N GLY A 138 15.89 -6.37 21.15
CA GLY A 138 17.18 -5.70 21.27
C GLY A 138 18.07 -5.79 20.01
N GLU A 139 17.60 -6.38 18.94
CA GLU A 139 18.23 -6.29 17.61
C GLU A 139 18.05 -4.88 17.04
N MET A 140 18.62 -3.90 17.72
CA MET A 140 18.65 -2.52 17.26
C MET A 140 19.60 -2.40 16.09
N VAL A 141 19.07 -2.37 14.91
CA VAL A 141 19.71 -1.64 13.82
C VAL A 141 19.70 -0.16 14.21
N ASN A 142 20.75 0.57 13.90
CA ASN A 142 20.87 2.01 14.12
C ASN A 142 19.73 2.76 13.40
N LEU A 143 18.52 2.71 13.96
CA LEU A 143 17.38 3.55 13.50
C LEU A 143 17.70 5.05 13.66
N ALA A 144 18.75 5.40 14.43
CA ALA A 144 19.19 6.78 14.59
C ALA A 144 19.75 7.41 13.30
N ASP A 145 20.24 6.61 12.36
CA ASP A 145 20.84 7.10 11.11
C ASP A 145 19.88 6.99 9.90
N GLU A 146 18.78 6.25 10.00
CA GLU A 146 17.74 6.24 8.97
C GLU A 146 16.69 7.30 9.30
N ALA A 147 16.56 8.32 8.46
CA ALA A 147 15.44 9.23 8.53
C ALA A 147 14.13 8.40 8.44
N LEU A 148 13.36 8.41 9.53
CA LEU A 148 12.05 7.78 9.55
C LEU A 148 11.22 8.27 8.36
N PRO A 149 10.48 7.40 7.69
CA PRO A 149 9.64 7.84 6.60
C PRO A 149 8.68 8.92 7.11
N VAL A 150 8.72 10.08 6.47
CA VAL A 150 7.76 11.15 6.78
C VAL A 150 6.40 10.68 6.26
N ARG A 151 5.56 10.22 7.17
CA ARG A 151 4.16 9.95 6.89
C ARG A 151 3.37 11.07 7.54
N ASN A 152 2.49 11.71 6.81
CA ASN A 152 1.61 12.75 7.35
C ASN A 152 0.62 12.09 8.31
N ALA A 153 1.01 11.98 9.59
CA ALA A 153 0.08 11.64 10.65
C ALA A 153 -0.99 12.74 10.70
N GLY A 154 -2.25 12.37 10.48
CA GLY A 154 -3.35 13.33 10.39
C GLY A 154 -3.67 13.80 8.97
N GLY A 155 -3.13 13.14 7.95
CA GLY A 155 -3.63 13.26 6.58
C GLY A 155 -5.12 12.94 6.51
N ASN A 156 -5.82 13.58 5.61
CA ASN A 156 -7.28 13.45 5.50
C ASN A 156 -7.67 12.01 5.20
N THR A 157 -8.52 11.46 6.05
CA THR A 157 -9.30 10.26 5.76
C THR A 157 -10.43 10.56 4.77
N ILE A 158 -10.60 11.83 4.39
CA ILE A 158 -11.69 12.35 3.58
C ILE A 158 -11.14 12.73 2.21
N TYR A 159 -11.97 12.61 1.19
CA TYR A 159 -11.70 13.05 -0.18
C TYR A 159 -11.22 14.49 -0.24
N GLU A 160 -9.96 14.70 -0.65
CA GLU A 160 -9.47 16.02 -0.99
C GLU A 160 -9.61 16.25 -2.50
N GLU A 161 -10.31 17.30 -2.89
CA GLU A 161 -10.30 17.73 -4.29
C GLU A 161 -8.92 18.29 -4.66
N THR A 162 -8.37 17.77 -5.75
CA THR A 162 -7.11 18.28 -6.30
C THR A 162 -7.36 19.46 -7.24
N ALA A 163 -6.34 20.29 -7.42
CA ALA A 163 -6.36 21.34 -8.45
C ALA A 163 -6.50 20.78 -9.89
N TRP A 164 -6.47 19.45 -10.05
CA TRP A 164 -6.53 18.77 -11.35
C TRP A 164 -7.90 18.11 -11.63
N GLY A 165 -8.89 18.38 -10.76
CA GLY A 165 -10.27 17.90 -10.95
C GLY A 165 -10.56 16.49 -10.48
N GLY A 166 -9.70 15.89 -9.67
CA GLY A 166 -9.91 14.57 -9.05
C GLY A 166 -9.76 14.59 -7.53
N LYS A 167 -10.02 13.47 -6.89
CA LYS A 167 -10.02 13.33 -5.43
C LYS A 167 -8.95 12.36 -4.96
N PHE A 168 -8.35 12.64 -3.79
CA PHE A 168 -7.49 11.71 -3.08
C PHE A 168 -8.18 11.17 -1.84
N TYR A 169 -7.91 9.89 -1.54
CA TYR A 169 -8.40 9.23 -0.34
C TYR A 169 -7.31 8.38 0.29
N THR A 170 -7.01 8.64 1.55
CA THR A 170 -6.00 7.91 2.33
C THR A 170 -6.63 7.32 3.60
N PRO A 171 -7.43 6.25 3.47
CA PRO A 171 -8.24 5.72 4.57
C PRO A 171 -7.42 5.29 5.79
N PHE A 172 -6.17 4.91 5.60
CA PHE A 172 -5.31 4.37 6.66
C PHE A 172 -4.42 5.41 7.36
N SER A 173 -4.52 6.70 7.00
CA SER A 173 -3.60 7.74 7.49
C SER A 173 -3.60 7.92 9.01
N ASN A 174 -4.67 7.55 9.69
CA ASN A 174 -4.84 7.68 11.15
C ASN A 174 -4.69 6.35 11.92
N VAL A 175 -4.36 5.27 11.23
CA VAL A 175 -4.17 3.94 11.84
C VAL A 175 -2.77 3.40 11.57
N ASP A 176 -2.24 2.62 12.48
CA ASP A 176 -0.91 2.01 12.33
C ASP A 176 -0.97 0.64 11.65
N LYS A 177 0.18 0.01 11.49
CA LYS A 177 0.29 -1.26 10.79
C LYS A 177 -0.36 -2.44 11.52
N ARG A 178 -0.68 -2.36 12.82
CA ARG A 178 -1.47 -3.40 13.53
C ARG A 178 -2.90 -3.44 13.03
N PHE A 179 -3.48 -2.27 12.72
CA PHE A 179 -4.78 -2.23 12.04
C PHE A 179 -4.72 -3.00 10.71
N ILE A 180 -3.66 -2.81 9.93
CA ILE A 180 -3.46 -3.53 8.67
C ILE A 180 -3.40 -5.05 8.92
N ALA A 181 -2.64 -5.49 9.93
CA ALA A 181 -2.55 -6.91 10.29
C ALA A 181 -3.92 -7.48 10.70
N SER A 182 -4.70 -6.71 11.47
CA SER A 182 -6.06 -7.08 11.85
C SER A 182 -6.97 -7.23 10.63
N MET A 183 -6.85 -6.36 9.62
CA MET A 183 -7.64 -6.50 8.38
C MET A 183 -7.31 -7.79 7.63
N TYR A 184 -6.04 -8.19 7.53
CA TYR A 184 -5.68 -9.49 6.94
C TYR A 184 -6.35 -10.66 7.65
N ASN A 185 -6.41 -10.61 8.98
CA ASN A 185 -7.06 -11.64 9.79
C ASN A 185 -8.59 -11.64 9.61
N GLN A 186 -9.22 -10.46 9.64
CA GLN A 186 -10.69 -10.33 9.52
C GLN A 186 -11.20 -10.76 8.15
N TYR A 187 -10.45 -10.44 7.09
CA TYR A 187 -10.79 -10.87 5.73
C TYR A 187 -10.36 -12.32 5.44
N GLY A 188 -9.59 -12.97 6.32
CA GLY A 188 -9.12 -14.34 6.12
C GLY A 188 -8.14 -14.50 4.95
N VAL A 189 -7.38 -13.46 4.63
CA VAL A 189 -6.51 -13.40 3.42
C VAL A 189 -5.02 -13.53 3.77
N ALA A 190 -4.67 -14.51 4.58
CA ALA A 190 -3.28 -14.80 4.94
C ALA A 190 -2.40 -15.07 3.70
N ASP A 191 -2.93 -15.76 2.71
CA ASP A 191 -2.22 -16.07 1.45
C ASP A 191 -1.89 -14.79 0.66
N LEU A 192 -2.77 -13.78 0.71
CA LEU A 192 -2.47 -12.46 0.13
C LEU A 192 -1.26 -11.81 0.82
N PHE A 193 -1.16 -11.93 2.16
CA PHE A 193 -0.02 -11.39 2.90
C PHE A 193 1.31 -12.02 2.44
N ASP A 194 1.32 -13.33 2.18
CA ASP A 194 2.51 -14.07 1.76
C ASP A 194 3.02 -13.65 0.36
N LEU A 195 2.15 -13.08 -0.47
CA LEU A 195 2.52 -12.49 -1.75
C LEU A 195 3.19 -11.11 -1.60
N THR A 196 3.00 -10.42 -0.47
CA THR A 196 3.41 -9.04 -0.29
C THR A 196 4.87 -8.89 0.12
N ARG A 197 5.45 -7.71 -0.18
CA ARG A 197 6.79 -7.34 0.26
C ARG A 197 6.84 -5.86 0.65
N SER A 198 7.18 -5.59 1.90
CA SER A 198 7.34 -4.22 2.41
C SER A 198 8.82 -3.79 2.51
N CYS A 199 9.77 -4.72 2.38
CA CYS A 199 11.19 -4.43 2.47
C CYS A 199 11.65 -3.49 1.36
N GLU A 200 12.29 -2.39 1.71
CA GLU A 200 12.91 -1.42 0.79
C GLU A 200 14.45 -1.46 0.86
N ALA A 201 15.04 -2.59 1.29
CA ALA A 201 16.48 -2.70 1.41
C ALA A 201 17.16 -2.28 0.11
N ILE A 202 18.09 -1.35 0.24
CA ILE A 202 18.98 -0.93 -0.86
C ILE A 202 20.06 -2.00 -0.92
N PRO A 203 20.24 -2.72 -2.05
CA PRO A 203 21.45 -3.50 -2.25
C PRO A 203 22.64 -2.55 -2.10
N ASP A 204 23.69 -2.98 -1.41
CA ASP A 204 24.92 -2.18 -1.24
C ASP A 204 25.26 -1.49 -2.56
N ALA A 205 25.37 -0.15 -2.52
CA ALA A 205 25.63 0.65 -3.70
C ALA A 205 26.90 0.13 -4.39
N GLY A 206 26.75 -0.38 -5.61
CA GLY A 206 27.85 -0.91 -6.41
C GLY A 206 27.99 -2.44 -6.46
N LYS A 207 27.18 -3.21 -5.70
CA LYS A 207 27.13 -4.67 -5.88
C LYS A 207 26.07 -5.06 -6.91
N PRO A 208 26.30 -6.15 -7.69
CA PRO A 208 25.27 -6.70 -8.57
C PRO A 208 24.03 -7.06 -7.74
N PHE A 209 22.86 -6.84 -8.30
CA PHE A 209 21.61 -7.28 -7.69
C PHE A 209 21.64 -8.80 -7.49
N ASP A 210 21.44 -9.23 -6.26
CA ASP A 210 21.25 -10.64 -5.94
C ASP A 210 19.75 -10.98 -6.05
N PRO A 211 19.34 -11.85 -6.99
CA PRO A 211 17.95 -12.31 -7.10
C PRO A 211 17.41 -12.95 -5.81
N ALA A 212 18.27 -13.46 -4.93
CA ALA A 212 17.86 -13.97 -3.63
C ALA A 212 17.20 -12.90 -2.76
N PHE A 213 17.62 -11.63 -2.88
CA PHE A 213 16.95 -10.52 -2.18
C PHE A 213 15.54 -10.22 -2.70
N GLU A 214 15.20 -10.66 -3.89
CA GLU A 214 13.85 -10.46 -4.42
C GLU A 214 12.78 -11.18 -3.62
N ASN A 215 13.11 -12.33 -3.05
CA ASN A 215 12.16 -13.15 -2.28
C ASN A 215 12.44 -13.17 -0.78
N THR A 216 13.58 -12.62 -0.32
CA THR A 216 13.96 -12.61 1.09
C THR A 216 14.04 -11.18 1.61
N PRO A 217 13.17 -10.75 2.54
CA PRO A 217 13.29 -9.44 3.18
C PRO A 217 14.58 -9.37 3.98
N CYS A 218 15.19 -8.17 4.08
CA CYS A 218 16.45 -8.00 4.80
C CYS A 218 16.34 -8.21 6.31
N GLY A 219 15.13 -8.08 6.86
CA GLY A 219 14.85 -8.24 8.29
C GLY A 219 15.23 -7.05 9.16
N THR A 220 15.99 -6.08 8.64
CA THR A 220 16.65 -5.04 9.44
C THR A 220 16.25 -3.60 9.09
N CYS A 221 15.67 -3.34 7.91
CA CYS A 221 15.19 -2.00 7.58
C CYS A 221 13.90 -1.68 8.34
N TRP A 222 13.59 -0.38 8.47
CA TRP A 222 12.37 0.11 9.13
C TRP A 222 11.11 -0.67 8.70
N TRP A 223 10.92 -0.86 7.43
CA TRP A 223 9.76 -1.55 6.87
C TRP A 223 9.66 -3.03 7.28
N CYS A 224 10.80 -3.70 7.44
CA CYS A 224 10.84 -5.07 7.95
C CYS A 224 10.53 -5.11 9.45
N LEU A 225 11.10 -4.20 10.23
CA LEU A 225 10.85 -4.12 11.66
C LEU A 225 9.39 -3.78 11.95
N GLU A 226 8.83 -2.79 11.26
CA GLU A 226 7.42 -2.42 11.36
C GLU A 226 6.50 -3.59 10.97
N ARG A 227 6.84 -4.33 9.90
CA ARG A 227 6.10 -5.52 9.50
C ARG A 227 6.15 -6.62 10.57
N LYS A 228 7.35 -6.92 11.09
CA LYS A 228 7.55 -7.90 12.16
C LYS A 228 6.78 -7.52 13.42
N TRP A 229 6.81 -6.24 13.80
CA TRP A 229 6.06 -5.71 14.94
C TRP A 229 4.55 -5.92 14.80
N ALA A 230 3.99 -5.60 13.64
CA ALA A 230 2.56 -5.66 13.43
C ALA A 230 2.02 -7.08 13.17
N PHE A 231 2.76 -7.90 12.43
CA PHE A 231 2.31 -9.22 11.97
C PHE A 231 2.99 -10.38 12.71
N GLY A 232 3.98 -10.13 13.58
CA GLY A 232 4.79 -11.18 14.22
C GLY A 232 5.72 -11.91 13.26
N ARG A 233 5.72 -11.58 11.95
CA ARG A 233 6.53 -12.21 10.89
C ARG A 233 6.88 -11.22 9.77
N LEU A 234 7.85 -11.61 8.95
CA LEU A 234 8.30 -10.86 7.77
C LEU A 234 7.54 -11.25 6.51
#